data_900da68f2364ed2f29e7bab417bacb01
#
_entry.id   900da68f2364ed2f29e7bab417bacb01
#
_cell.length_a   1.000
_cell.length_b   1.000
_cell.length_c   1.000
_cell.angle_alpha   90.00
_cell.angle_beta   90.00
_cell.angle_gamma   90.00
#
_symmetry.space_group_name_H-M   'P 1'
#
loop_
_entity.id
_entity.type
_entity.pdbx_description
1 polymer ?
#
loop_
_entity_poly.entity_id
_entity_poly.type
_entity_poly.pdbx_seq_one_letter_code
_entity_poly.pdbx_strand_id
1 'polypeptide(L)'
;MGDTLVYTYGGITYEDGTDKGYEYTLFLPLYNSVSFLEIGIKEDASIDFIPVSAEKPLVVYGTSIAQGACASRPGMAWANIIGRDLQHPVINLGFSGSGKLEKELFELLAETDARLYIIDCMPNMIAPADTAVIAERILAGVKILRARNAAPILLVEHSGYTNEYTSARAASSYKAANRRLREAYNTLMQQQVHDIHYLTKEEIGLSMDAMVEGVHPSDLGMQQCADSYARKIREILKEEKGEATTCVPRKQKRDPYDWLARHEEVLKLNRTVSPETVLIGNSIIHYWAGEPLADKQRGRQAWDRLFAGTEVRNMGFGWDKIENVLWRIYHGELDGYKATDIFMLIGTNNLQFNTDSEIVEGILFVAKAVRERQPSAKLHVIGILPRKGQEQRIKDLNVELQKELKKTDAAFVDLTPHLVKADGKIDESMFSDGLHPNEKGYEKIAEAFLSGECL
;
A
#
# COMPACT_ATOMS: atom_id res chain seq x y z
N MET A 1 38.77 -6.09 -18.42
CA MET A 1 37.76 -5.09 -18.03
C MET A 1 37.96 -4.84 -16.55
N GLY A 2 37.96 -3.60 -16.10
CA GLY A 2 38.07 -3.32 -14.66
C GLY A 2 36.88 -3.86 -13.89
N ASP A 3 37.06 -4.26 -12.66
CA ASP A 3 36.03 -4.82 -11.78
C ASP A 3 35.12 -3.74 -11.21
N THR A 4 35.30 -2.48 -11.63
CA THR A 4 34.55 -1.32 -11.15
C THR A 4 33.72 -0.72 -12.27
N LEU A 5 32.42 -0.54 -12.03
CA LEU A 5 31.49 0.19 -12.88
C LEU A 5 31.29 1.59 -12.30
N VAL A 6 31.41 2.60 -13.14
CA VAL A 6 31.18 4.00 -12.76
C VAL A 6 30.03 4.55 -13.60
N TYR A 7 29.02 5.09 -12.94
CA TYR A 7 27.91 5.80 -13.58
C TYR A 7 27.93 7.26 -13.15
N THR A 8 27.75 8.15 -14.10
CA THR A 8 27.68 9.59 -13.85
C THR A 8 26.35 10.11 -14.33
N TYR A 9 25.66 10.81 -13.47
CA TYR A 9 24.40 11.48 -13.78
C TYR A 9 24.62 12.99 -13.73
N GLY A 10 24.32 13.68 -14.83
CA GLY A 10 24.45 15.13 -14.93
C GLY A 10 23.12 15.78 -15.30
N GLY A 11 23.07 17.11 -15.18
CA GLY A 11 21.91 17.89 -15.59
C GLY A 11 20.64 17.68 -14.75
N ILE A 12 20.79 17.15 -13.54
CA ILE A 12 19.67 17.00 -12.61
C ILE A 12 19.32 18.40 -12.11
N THR A 13 18.11 18.86 -12.42
CA THR A 13 17.56 20.14 -11.97
C THR A 13 16.34 19.87 -11.10
N TYR A 14 16.15 20.68 -10.06
CA TYR A 14 14.95 20.61 -9.25
C TYR A 14 13.77 21.20 -10.00
N GLU A 15 12.62 20.53 -9.98
CA GLU A 15 11.35 21.12 -10.38
C GLU A 15 10.90 22.12 -9.31
N ASP A 16 10.21 23.20 -9.72
CA ASP A 16 9.71 24.23 -8.83
C ASP A 16 8.93 23.66 -7.64
N GLY A 17 9.37 23.98 -6.42
CA GLY A 17 8.70 23.67 -5.17
C GLY A 17 9.18 22.42 -4.43
N THR A 18 10.30 21.82 -4.84
CA THR A 18 10.93 20.71 -4.10
C THR A 18 12.29 21.16 -3.52
N ASP A 19 12.27 21.74 -2.33
CA ASP A 19 13.50 22.13 -1.62
C ASP A 19 14.29 20.93 -1.07
N LYS A 20 13.74 19.71 -1.14
CA LYS A 20 14.29 18.48 -0.53
C LYS A 20 15.07 17.58 -1.49
N GLY A 21 15.14 17.91 -2.80
CA GLY A 21 15.87 17.11 -3.79
C GLY A 21 15.09 15.91 -4.32
N TYR A 22 15.81 14.88 -4.76
CA TYR A 22 15.26 13.66 -5.37
C TYR A 22 15.56 12.43 -4.53
N GLU A 23 14.63 11.47 -4.52
CA GLU A 23 14.88 10.12 -4.03
C GLU A 23 15.53 9.29 -5.14
N TYR A 24 16.63 8.64 -4.81
CA TYR A 24 17.37 7.74 -5.71
C TYR A 24 17.30 6.31 -5.19
N THR A 25 16.83 5.39 -6.03
CA THR A 25 16.86 3.96 -5.74
C THR A 25 17.96 3.27 -6.56
N LEU A 26 18.96 2.71 -5.88
CA LEU A 26 20.01 1.93 -6.52
C LEU A 26 19.63 0.45 -6.47
N PHE A 27 19.45 -0.16 -7.66
CA PHE A 27 19.28 -1.61 -7.79
C PHE A 27 20.63 -2.28 -7.99
N LEU A 28 21.06 -3.10 -7.03
CA LEU A 28 22.30 -3.86 -7.10
C LEU A 28 22.21 -5.00 -8.13
N PRO A 29 23.36 -5.49 -8.67
CA PRO A 29 23.40 -6.64 -9.58
C PRO A 29 22.68 -7.85 -9.00
N LEU A 30 21.90 -8.58 -9.85
CA LEU A 30 21.08 -9.72 -9.43
C LEU A 30 21.90 -11.02 -9.28
N TYR A 31 23.02 -11.13 -9.98
CA TYR A 31 23.86 -12.34 -10.06
C TYR A 31 25.30 -12.14 -9.61
N ASN A 32 25.73 -10.93 -9.37
CA ASN A 32 27.10 -10.62 -8.96
C ASN A 32 27.12 -10.05 -7.55
N SER A 33 28.12 -10.44 -6.78
CA SER A 33 28.37 -9.83 -5.47
C SER A 33 28.94 -8.42 -5.64
N VAL A 34 28.52 -7.49 -4.80
CA VAL A 34 29.08 -6.14 -4.70
C VAL A 34 29.98 -6.10 -3.48
N SER A 35 31.29 -5.94 -3.70
CA SER A 35 32.29 -5.87 -2.63
C SER A 35 32.67 -4.43 -2.26
N PHE A 36 32.33 -3.47 -3.13
CA PHE A 36 32.61 -2.06 -2.93
C PHE A 36 31.51 -1.21 -3.56
N LEU A 37 31.05 -0.21 -2.83
CA LEU A 37 30.07 0.79 -3.29
C LEU A 37 30.51 2.15 -2.77
N GLU A 38 30.59 3.12 -3.66
CA GLU A 38 30.85 4.52 -3.34
C GLU A 38 29.88 5.43 -4.08
N ILE A 39 29.38 6.45 -3.39
CA ILE A 39 28.47 7.45 -3.95
C ILE A 39 29.18 8.79 -3.91
N GLY A 40 29.45 9.35 -5.10
CA GLY A 40 30.02 10.68 -5.26
C GLY A 40 28.94 11.74 -5.43
N ILE A 41 29.03 12.82 -4.67
CA ILE A 41 28.15 13.99 -4.79
C ILE A 41 29.01 15.26 -4.98
N LYS A 42 28.41 16.36 -5.39
CA LYS A 42 29.08 17.65 -5.45
C LYS A 42 29.48 18.11 -4.04
N GLU A 43 30.55 18.92 -3.95
CA GLU A 43 31.11 19.38 -2.68
C GLU A 43 30.10 20.18 -1.84
N ASP A 44 29.17 20.88 -2.48
CA ASP A 44 28.12 21.70 -1.88
C ASP A 44 26.77 20.99 -1.72
N ALA A 45 26.70 19.68 -2.03
CA ALA A 45 25.48 18.88 -1.93
C ALA A 45 25.48 18.00 -0.67
N SER A 46 24.31 17.60 -0.23
CA SER A 46 24.11 16.61 0.82
C SER A 46 23.36 15.39 0.30
N ILE A 47 23.55 14.23 0.93
CA ILE A 47 22.81 13.01 0.69
C ILE A 47 22.43 12.40 2.02
N ASP A 48 21.18 12.04 2.16
CA ASP A 48 20.64 11.34 3.33
C ASP A 48 20.13 9.96 2.93
N PHE A 49 20.38 8.95 3.76
CA PHE A 49 19.85 7.62 3.54
C PHE A 49 18.45 7.50 4.11
N ILE A 50 17.50 7.09 3.27
CA ILE A 50 16.13 6.83 3.70
C ILE A 50 16.14 5.58 4.59
N PRO A 51 15.60 5.63 5.82
CA PRO A 51 15.50 4.47 6.70
C PRO A 51 14.70 3.34 6.06
N VAL A 52 14.97 2.11 6.47
CA VAL A 52 14.14 0.96 6.07
C VAL A 52 12.70 1.20 6.53
N SER A 53 11.77 1.01 5.60
CA SER A 53 10.34 1.21 5.88
C SER A 53 9.84 0.28 7.01
N ALA A 54 8.96 0.80 7.85
CA ALA A 54 8.21 0.01 8.81
C ALA A 54 7.07 -0.80 8.17
N GLU A 55 6.77 -0.60 6.89
CA GLU A 55 5.77 -1.42 6.20
C GLU A 55 6.18 -2.89 6.15
N LYS A 56 5.19 -3.78 6.21
CA LYS A 56 5.41 -5.21 6.00
C LYS A 56 5.75 -5.47 4.53
N PRO A 57 6.83 -6.21 4.21
CA PRO A 57 7.24 -6.45 2.84
C PRO A 57 6.39 -7.52 2.14
N LEU A 58 6.35 -7.44 0.81
CA LEU A 58 6.04 -8.58 -0.04
C LEU A 58 7.27 -9.49 -0.08
N VAL A 59 7.12 -10.76 0.25
CA VAL A 59 8.24 -11.71 0.32
C VAL A 59 8.10 -12.73 -0.81
N VAL A 60 9.08 -12.73 -1.71
CA VAL A 60 9.12 -13.62 -2.88
C VAL A 60 10.13 -14.73 -2.61
N TYR A 61 9.68 -15.98 -2.67
CA TYR A 61 10.53 -17.16 -2.71
C TYR A 61 10.37 -17.84 -4.07
N GLY A 62 11.46 -17.89 -4.84
CA GLY A 62 11.37 -18.33 -6.23
C GLY A 62 12.69 -18.82 -6.83
N THR A 63 12.72 -18.82 -8.15
CA THR A 63 13.77 -19.40 -9.00
C THR A 63 14.63 -18.32 -9.66
N SER A 64 15.38 -18.70 -10.72
CA SER A 64 16.08 -17.74 -11.60
C SER A 64 15.16 -16.68 -12.19
N ILE A 65 13.91 -17.01 -12.45
CA ILE A 65 12.91 -16.05 -12.99
C ILE A 65 12.59 -14.97 -11.95
N ALA A 66 12.37 -15.35 -10.70
CA ALA A 66 12.18 -14.41 -9.61
C ALA A 66 13.47 -13.60 -9.32
N GLN A 67 14.64 -14.24 -9.38
CA GLN A 67 15.93 -13.56 -9.26
C GLN A 67 16.15 -12.51 -10.35
N GLY A 68 15.53 -12.69 -11.53
CA GLY A 68 15.57 -11.74 -12.65
C GLY A 68 16.53 -12.15 -13.77
N ALA A 69 16.71 -13.46 -14.00
CA ALA A 69 17.48 -13.97 -15.14
C ALA A 69 16.92 -13.42 -16.45
N CYS A 70 17.80 -12.99 -17.34
CA CYS A 70 17.51 -12.37 -18.63
C CYS A 70 16.84 -10.99 -18.58
N ALA A 71 16.63 -10.39 -17.40
CA ALA A 71 16.34 -8.97 -17.33
C ALA A 71 17.57 -8.16 -17.77
N SER A 72 17.37 -7.12 -18.59
CA SER A 72 18.48 -6.30 -19.13
C SER A 72 19.24 -5.55 -18.06
N ARG A 73 18.63 -5.28 -16.93
CA ARG A 73 19.18 -4.58 -15.77
C ARG A 73 18.41 -4.93 -14.50
N PRO A 74 18.98 -4.77 -13.30
CA PRO A 74 18.36 -5.21 -12.05
C PRO A 74 16.94 -4.66 -11.81
N GLY A 75 16.71 -3.38 -12.14
CA GLY A 75 15.40 -2.77 -12.00
C GLY A 75 14.31 -3.38 -12.90
N MET A 76 14.65 -4.20 -13.89
CA MET A 76 13.68 -4.87 -14.77
C MET A 76 13.32 -6.28 -14.31
N ALA A 77 13.90 -6.82 -13.24
CA ALA A 77 13.36 -8.02 -12.61
C ALA A 77 11.91 -7.78 -12.16
N TRP A 78 11.01 -8.71 -12.43
CA TRP A 78 9.57 -8.52 -12.15
C TRP A 78 9.28 -8.18 -10.68
N ALA A 79 10.03 -8.76 -9.75
CA ALA A 79 9.91 -8.45 -8.34
C ALA A 79 10.25 -6.98 -8.02
N ASN A 80 11.24 -6.39 -8.71
CA ASN A 80 11.58 -4.98 -8.58
C ASN A 80 10.56 -4.08 -9.27
N ILE A 81 9.93 -4.53 -10.36
CA ILE A 81 8.85 -3.80 -11.02
C ILE A 81 7.64 -3.72 -10.10
N ILE A 82 7.18 -4.84 -9.52
CA ILE A 82 6.02 -4.82 -8.61
C ILE A 82 6.29 -3.92 -7.39
N GLY A 83 7.51 -3.91 -6.84
CA GLY A 83 7.88 -3.02 -5.74
C GLY A 83 7.67 -1.54 -6.10
N ARG A 84 8.04 -1.13 -7.32
CA ARG A 84 7.81 0.24 -7.79
C ARG A 84 6.34 0.53 -8.10
N ASP A 85 5.64 -0.41 -8.73
CA ASP A 85 4.25 -0.21 -9.16
C ASP A 85 3.25 -0.21 -8.00
N LEU A 86 3.49 -1.07 -7.02
CA LEU A 86 2.69 -1.17 -5.80
C LEU A 86 3.19 -0.23 -4.71
N GLN A 87 4.45 0.22 -4.82
CA GLN A 87 5.16 1.03 -3.83
C GLN A 87 5.32 0.33 -2.47
N HIS A 88 5.25 -1.00 -2.44
CA HIS A 88 5.52 -1.81 -1.26
C HIS A 88 6.99 -2.24 -1.19
N PRO A 89 7.57 -2.39 0.01
CA PRO A 89 8.85 -3.06 0.16
C PRO A 89 8.78 -4.50 -0.36
N VAL A 90 9.84 -4.95 -1.07
CA VAL A 90 9.92 -6.31 -1.60
C VAL A 90 11.21 -6.96 -1.11
N ILE A 91 11.10 -8.16 -0.54
CA ILE A 91 12.21 -9.05 -0.26
C ILE A 91 12.21 -10.13 -1.35
N ASN A 92 13.20 -10.08 -2.24
CA ASN A 92 13.33 -11.06 -3.32
C ASN A 92 14.33 -12.16 -2.96
N LEU A 93 13.82 -13.36 -2.70
CA LEU A 93 14.56 -14.59 -2.45
C LEU A 93 14.42 -15.53 -3.66
N GLY A 94 14.81 -15.03 -4.83
CA GLY A 94 14.97 -15.82 -6.05
C GLY A 94 16.32 -16.54 -6.06
N PHE A 95 16.30 -17.87 -6.22
CA PHE A 95 17.49 -18.73 -6.22
C PHE A 95 17.61 -19.50 -7.53
N SER A 96 18.47 -19.02 -8.42
CA SER A 96 18.70 -19.63 -9.74
C SER A 96 19.15 -21.09 -9.65
N GLY A 97 18.42 -22.01 -10.28
CA GLY A 97 18.71 -23.44 -10.25
C GLY A 97 18.42 -24.14 -8.90
N SER A 98 18.17 -23.37 -7.86
CA SER A 98 17.75 -23.78 -6.51
C SER A 98 16.32 -23.30 -6.26
N GLY A 99 15.88 -23.00 -5.05
CA GLY A 99 14.50 -22.58 -4.84
C GLY A 99 13.54 -23.75 -5.15
N LYS A 100 13.73 -24.85 -4.41
CA LYS A 100 13.00 -26.11 -4.60
C LYS A 100 12.09 -26.45 -3.43
N LEU A 101 11.50 -25.45 -2.81
CA LEU A 101 10.60 -25.59 -1.67
C LEU A 101 11.31 -26.21 -0.45
N GLU A 102 12.53 -25.80 -0.19
CA GLU A 102 13.34 -26.30 0.92
C GLU A 102 12.74 -25.84 2.26
N LYS A 103 12.69 -26.78 3.22
CA LYS A 103 12.12 -26.56 4.55
C LYS A 103 12.81 -25.41 5.28
N GLU A 104 14.13 -25.36 5.20
CA GLU A 104 14.98 -24.37 5.85
C GLU A 104 14.66 -22.94 5.35
N LEU A 105 14.29 -22.79 4.08
CA LEU A 105 13.85 -21.50 3.54
C LEU A 105 12.46 -21.11 4.04
N PHE A 106 11.52 -22.04 4.19
CA PHE A 106 10.24 -21.73 4.83
C PHE A 106 10.41 -21.35 6.30
N GLU A 107 11.34 -21.94 7.03
CA GLU A 107 11.68 -21.57 8.41
C GLU A 107 12.23 -20.14 8.46
N LEU A 108 13.12 -19.76 7.55
CA LEU A 108 13.64 -18.40 7.42
C LEU A 108 12.54 -17.39 7.02
N LEU A 109 11.72 -17.72 6.02
CA LEU A 109 10.59 -16.89 5.61
C LEU A 109 9.65 -16.59 6.79
N ALA A 110 9.40 -17.58 7.65
CA ALA A 110 8.52 -17.44 8.80
C ALA A 110 9.03 -16.46 9.87
N GLU A 111 10.29 -16.05 9.82
CA GLU A 111 10.86 -15.00 10.69
C GLU A 111 10.48 -13.60 10.24
N THR A 112 10.05 -13.43 8.99
CA THR A 112 9.63 -12.15 8.42
C THR A 112 8.15 -11.91 8.64
N ASP A 113 7.78 -10.78 9.26
CA ASP A 113 6.39 -10.32 9.33
C ASP A 113 5.97 -9.76 7.97
N ALA A 114 5.62 -10.66 7.05
CA ALA A 114 5.30 -10.34 5.67
C ALA A 114 3.89 -9.75 5.51
N ARG A 115 3.71 -8.91 4.48
CA ARG A 115 2.40 -8.50 3.98
C ARG A 115 1.76 -9.60 3.12
N LEU A 116 2.58 -10.30 2.32
CA LEU A 116 2.20 -11.42 1.47
C LEU A 116 3.44 -12.28 1.20
N TYR A 117 3.29 -13.61 1.24
CA TYR A 117 4.29 -14.53 0.73
C TYR A 117 3.93 -14.98 -0.68
N ILE A 118 4.88 -14.92 -1.61
CA ILE A 118 4.75 -15.37 -3.00
C ILE A 118 5.68 -16.55 -3.20
N ILE A 119 5.14 -17.74 -3.45
CA ILE A 119 5.90 -19.00 -3.63
C ILE A 119 5.91 -19.35 -5.11
N ASP A 120 7.01 -19.02 -5.78
CA ASP A 120 7.21 -19.13 -7.25
C ASP A 120 8.36 -20.09 -7.58
N CYS A 121 8.28 -21.33 -7.10
CA CYS A 121 9.35 -22.32 -7.22
C CYS A 121 9.14 -23.34 -8.34
N MET A 122 7.99 -23.36 -9.00
CA MET A 122 7.66 -24.42 -9.98
C MET A 122 8.64 -24.57 -11.14
N PRO A 123 9.29 -23.50 -11.66
CA PRO A 123 10.28 -23.66 -12.73
C PRO A 123 11.48 -24.56 -12.37
N ASN A 124 11.83 -24.69 -11.10
CA ASN A 124 12.89 -25.60 -10.65
C ASN A 124 12.37 -26.98 -10.20
N MET A 125 11.06 -27.23 -10.21
CA MET A 125 10.41 -28.45 -9.72
C MET A 125 9.91 -29.37 -10.84
N ILE A 126 10.54 -29.31 -12.02
CA ILE A 126 10.12 -30.02 -13.23
C ILE A 126 10.71 -31.42 -13.39
N ALA A 127 11.81 -31.73 -12.72
CA ALA A 127 12.38 -33.08 -12.76
C ALA A 127 11.46 -34.06 -12.02
N PRO A 128 11.36 -35.34 -12.46
CA PRO A 128 10.41 -36.30 -11.84
C PRO A 128 10.56 -36.44 -10.33
N ALA A 129 11.81 -36.46 -9.82
CA ALA A 129 12.06 -36.54 -8.39
C ALA A 129 11.58 -35.28 -7.62
N ASP A 130 11.81 -34.09 -8.20
CA ASP A 130 11.35 -32.83 -7.62
C ASP A 130 9.83 -32.72 -7.69
N THR A 131 9.24 -33.09 -8.82
CA THR A 131 7.77 -33.08 -9.01
C THR A 131 7.05 -33.99 -8.01
N ALA A 132 7.65 -35.13 -7.64
CA ALA A 132 7.04 -36.09 -6.72
C ALA A 132 6.84 -35.49 -5.30
N VAL A 133 7.68 -34.56 -4.87
CA VAL A 133 7.69 -34.00 -3.50
C VAL A 133 7.00 -32.63 -3.39
N ILE A 134 6.49 -32.06 -4.48
CA ILE A 134 5.87 -30.72 -4.48
C ILE A 134 4.76 -30.63 -3.43
N ALA A 135 3.78 -31.54 -3.47
CA ALA A 135 2.62 -31.47 -2.60
C ALA A 135 3.04 -31.55 -1.12
N GLU A 136 3.93 -32.48 -0.78
CA GLU A 136 4.45 -32.62 0.58
C GLU A 136 5.16 -31.35 1.06
N ARG A 137 6.07 -30.80 0.25
CA ARG A 137 6.86 -29.60 0.60
C ARG A 137 6.00 -28.35 0.72
N ILE A 138 4.99 -28.18 -0.14
CA ILE A 138 4.04 -27.05 -0.03
C ILE A 138 3.22 -27.17 1.25
N LEU A 139 2.66 -28.34 1.55
CA LEU A 139 1.87 -28.54 2.79
C LEU A 139 2.71 -28.29 4.05
N ALA A 140 3.94 -28.80 4.07
CA ALA A 140 4.87 -28.60 5.18
C ALA A 140 5.28 -27.12 5.30
N GLY A 141 5.62 -26.47 4.19
CA GLY A 141 6.03 -25.07 4.15
C GLY A 141 4.90 -24.12 4.59
N VAL A 142 3.68 -24.31 4.10
CA VAL A 142 2.51 -23.54 4.54
C VAL A 142 2.27 -23.72 6.04
N LYS A 143 2.41 -24.93 6.56
CA LYS A 143 2.28 -25.20 8.01
C LYS A 143 3.32 -24.42 8.82
N ILE A 144 4.57 -24.33 8.34
CA ILE A 144 5.64 -23.56 8.98
C ILE A 144 5.28 -22.07 9.00
N LEU A 145 4.87 -21.51 7.87
CA LEU A 145 4.47 -20.09 7.77
C LEU A 145 3.29 -19.79 8.71
N ARG A 146 2.25 -20.63 8.70
CA ARG A 146 1.05 -20.44 9.52
C ARG A 146 1.29 -20.57 11.01
N ALA A 147 2.34 -21.24 11.43
CA ALA A 147 2.72 -21.32 12.85
C ALA A 147 3.17 -19.95 13.43
N ARG A 148 3.59 -19.02 12.58
CA ARG A 148 4.13 -17.72 13.00
C ARG A 148 3.43 -16.51 12.39
N ASN A 149 2.78 -16.67 11.22
CA ASN A 149 2.25 -15.54 10.47
C ASN A 149 0.91 -15.88 9.81
N ALA A 150 -0.02 -14.91 9.86
CA ALA A 150 -1.33 -15.00 9.23
C ALA A 150 -1.38 -14.36 7.83
N ALA A 151 -0.27 -13.81 7.32
CA ALA A 151 -0.23 -13.14 6.02
C ALA A 151 -0.72 -14.07 4.90
N PRO A 152 -1.38 -13.54 3.85
CA PRO A 152 -1.77 -14.32 2.68
C PRO A 152 -0.57 -15.04 2.04
N ILE A 153 -0.82 -16.19 1.42
CA ILE A 153 0.19 -16.95 0.68
C ILE A 153 -0.32 -17.13 -0.75
N LEU A 154 0.47 -16.69 -1.73
CA LEU A 154 0.21 -16.88 -3.15
C LEU A 154 1.08 -18.02 -3.69
N LEU A 155 0.46 -19.10 -4.12
CA LEU A 155 1.11 -20.22 -4.82
C LEU A 155 1.05 -19.96 -6.32
N VAL A 156 2.18 -20.06 -7.00
CA VAL A 156 2.33 -19.68 -8.42
C VAL A 156 2.68 -20.88 -9.28
N GLU A 157 1.95 -21.06 -10.37
CA GLU A 157 2.23 -22.09 -11.37
C GLU A 157 3.48 -21.76 -12.20
N HIS A 158 4.07 -22.77 -12.79
CA HIS A 158 5.04 -22.61 -13.89
C HIS A 158 4.35 -22.00 -15.10
N SER A 159 4.90 -20.95 -15.67
CA SER A 159 4.33 -20.20 -16.80
C SER A 159 4.34 -20.94 -18.14
N GLY A 160 4.95 -22.13 -18.20
CA GLY A 160 5.09 -22.92 -19.43
C GLY A 160 6.41 -22.67 -20.18
N TYR A 161 6.51 -23.25 -21.35
CA TYR A 161 7.65 -23.12 -22.27
C TYR A 161 7.18 -22.71 -23.66
N THR A 162 7.97 -21.92 -24.37
CA THR A 162 7.62 -21.53 -25.76
C THR A 162 7.58 -22.71 -26.72
N ASN A 163 8.32 -23.77 -26.44
CA ASN A 163 8.35 -25.00 -27.28
C ASN A 163 7.37 -26.09 -26.82
N GLU A 164 6.39 -25.76 -25.96
CA GLU A 164 5.44 -26.75 -25.43
C GLU A 164 4.63 -27.47 -26.53
N TYR A 165 4.39 -26.81 -27.66
CA TYR A 165 3.67 -27.39 -28.79
C TYR A 165 4.51 -28.33 -29.67
N THR A 166 5.83 -28.26 -29.58
CA THR A 166 6.78 -29.06 -30.36
C THR A 166 7.56 -30.07 -29.53
N SER A 167 7.55 -29.93 -28.20
CA SER A 167 8.23 -30.81 -27.24
C SER A 167 7.26 -31.39 -26.24
N ALA A 168 6.81 -32.63 -26.46
CA ALA A 168 5.97 -33.36 -25.52
C ALA A 168 6.60 -33.47 -24.12
N ARG A 169 7.96 -33.55 -24.03
CA ARG A 169 8.68 -33.58 -22.75
C ARG A 169 8.58 -32.25 -22.03
N ALA A 170 8.80 -31.13 -22.70
CA ALA A 170 8.66 -29.80 -22.11
C ALA A 170 7.23 -29.59 -21.61
N ALA A 171 6.24 -29.87 -22.45
CA ALA A 171 4.83 -29.75 -22.07
C ALA A 171 4.46 -30.63 -20.87
N SER A 172 4.90 -31.90 -20.85
CA SER A 172 4.52 -32.83 -19.78
C SER A 172 5.19 -32.47 -18.44
N SER A 173 6.42 -31.95 -18.44
CA SER A 173 7.18 -31.66 -17.21
C SER A 173 6.53 -30.53 -16.39
N TYR A 174 6.27 -29.37 -16.98
CA TYR A 174 5.67 -28.26 -16.23
C TYR A 174 4.20 -28.53 -15.89
N LYS A 175 3.45 -29.22 -16.77
CA LYS A 175 2.06 -29.62 -16.48
C LYS A 175 1.99 -30.58 -15.30
N ALA A 176 2.98 -31.46 -15.13
CA ALA A 176 3.06 -32.34 -13.97
C ALA A 176 3.34 -31.55 -12.69
N ALA A 177 4.27 -30.58 -12.72
CA ALA A 177 4.54 -29.71 -11.59
C ALA A 177 3.31 -28.87 -11.17
N ASN A 178 2.64 -28.23 -12.15
CA ASN A 178 1.44 -27.42 -11.90
C ASN A 178 0.30 -28.30 -11.33
N ARG A 179 0.12 -29.52 -11.82
CA ARG A 179 -0.88 -30.45 -11.27
C ARG A 179 -0.58 -30.77 -9.80
N ARG A 180 0.67 -31.05 -9.44
CA ARG A 180 1.05 -31.33 -8.06
C ARG A 180 0.86 -30.12 -7.12
N LEU A 181 1.16 -28.94 -7.63
CA LEU A 181 0.88 -27.69 -6.89
C LEU A 181 -0.62 -27.50 -6.67
N ARG A 182 -1.44 -27.78 -7.71
CA ARG A 182 -2.90 -27.71 -7.62
C ARG A 182 -3.47 -28.73 -6.62
N GLU A 183 -2.92 -29.94 -6.59
CA GLU A 183 -3.27 -30.96 -5.59
C GLU A 183 -3.00 -30.48 -4.15
N ALA A 184 -1.82 -29.86 -3.92
CA ALA A 184 -1.49 -29.25 -2.63
C ALA A 184 -2.45 -28.12 -2.26
N TYR A 185 -2.73 -27.22 -3.19
CA TYR A 185 -3.69 -26.12 -2.99
C TYR A 185 -5.08 -26.66 -2.61
N ASN A 186 -5.60 -27.63 -3.36
CA ASN A 186 -6.90 -28.23 -3.07
C ASN A 186 -6.94 -28.88 -1.69
N THR A 187 -5.83 -29.52 -1.27
CA THR A 187 -5.71 -30.12 0.08
C THR A 187 -5.76 -29.05 1.15
N LEU A 188 -5.04 -27.91 0.98
CA LEU A 188 -5.08 -26.78 1.91
C LEU A 188 -6.49 -26.20 2.03
N MET A 189 -7.19 -26.06 0.91
CA MET A 189 -8.58 -25.58 0.90
C MET A 189 -9.54 -26.55 1.61
N GLN A 190 -9.39 -27.85 1.40
CA GLN A 190 -10.16 -28.88 2.13
C GLN A 190 -9.89 -28.87 3.64
N GLN A 191 -8.65 -28.56 4.03
CA GLN A 191 -8.24 -28.39 5.43
C GLN A 191 -8.64 -27.04 6.01
N GLN A 192 -9.33 -26.20 5.25
CA GLN A 192 -9.76 -24.84 5.64
C GLN A 192 -8.59 -23.96 6.09
N VAL A 193 -7.42 -24.10 5.47
CA VAL A 193 -6.30 -23.19 5.71
C VAL A 193 -6.64 -21.85 5.06
N HIS A 194 -6.71 -20.79 5.87
CA HIS A 194 -7.14 -19.47 5.42
C HIS A 194 -6.07 -18.75 4.59
N ASP A 195 -6.53 -17.81 3.75
CA ASP A 195 -5.70 -16.88 2.96
C ASP A 195 -4.63 -17.57 2.11
N ILE A 196 -4.98 -18.67 1.46
CA ILE A 196 -4.18 -19.32 0.43
C ILE A 196 -4.76 -18.97 -0.93
N HIS A 197 -3.94 -18.38 -1.77
CA HIS A 197 -4.30 -17.91 -3.10
C HIS A 197 -3.48 -18.65 -4.16
N TYR A 198 -3.94 -18.58 -5.40
CA TYR A 198 -3.34 -19.31 -6.50
C TYR A 198 -3.29 -18.45 -7.76
N LEU A 199 -2.15 -18.48 -8.46
CA LEU A 199 -1.95 -17.82 -9.75
C LEU A 199 -1.62 -18.87 -10.79
N THR A 200 -2.49 -18.98 -11.80
CA THR A 200 -2.36 -19.97 -12.86
C THR A 200 -1.43 -19.49 -13.98
N LYS A 201 -0.94 -20.47 -14.79
CA LYS A 201 -0.20 -20.18 -16.02
C LYS A 201 -0.96 -19.22 -16.94
N GLU A 202 -2.26 -19.44 -17.07
CA GLU A 202 -3.15 -18.65 -17.93
C GLU A 202 -3.28 -17.21 -17.43
N GLU A 203 -3.36 -17.03 -16.11
CA GLU A 203 -3.39 -15.68 -15.48
C GLU A 203 -2.05 -14.96 -15.60
N ILE A 204 -0.91 -15.68 -15.54
CA ILE A 204 0.42 -15.10 -15.79
C ILE A 204 0.50 -14.59 -17.24
N GLY A 205 0.03 -15.37 -18.21
CA GLY A 205 -0.22 -14.92 -19.56
C GLY A 205 1.02 -14.53 -20.36
N LEU A 206 2.18 -15.16 -20.11
CA LEU A 206 3.41 -14.86 -20.86
C LEU A 206 3.24 -15.17 -22.34
N SER A 207 3.51 -14.19 -23.18
CA SER A 207 3.54 -14.36 -24.63
C SER A 207 4.83 -15.04 -25.10
N MET A 208 4.80 -15.65 -26.29
CA MET A 208 5.97 -16.29 -26.89
C MET A 208 7.12 -15.28 -27.09
N ASP A 209 6.80 -14.07 -27.52
CA ASP A 209 7.79 -12.99 -27.76
C ASP A 209 8.39 -12.43 -26.45
N ALA A 210 7.81 -12.79 -25.33
CA ALA A 210 8.28 -12.33 -24.01
C ALA A 210 9.46 -13.13 -23.46
N MET A 211 9.88 -14.21 -24.13
CA MET A 211 10.90 -15.14 -23.63
C MET A 211 12.20 -15.02 -24.43
N VAL A 212 13.34 -15.16 -23.76
CA VAL A 212 14.68 -15.06 -24.40
C VAL A 212 15.06 -16.38 -25.07
N GLU A 213 15.02 -17.49 -24.33
CA GLU A 213 15.41 -18.82 -24.80
C GLU A 213 14.31 -19.88 -24.58
N GLY A 214 13.11 -19.40 -24.36
CA GLY A 214 11.92 -20.22 -24.16
C GLY A 214 11.58 -20.58 -22.72
N VAL A 215 12.41 -20.18 -21.76
CA VAL A 215 12.23 -20.40 -20.32
C VAL A 215 12.26 -19.10 -19.55
N HIS A 216 13.25 -18.23 -19.76
CA HIS A 216 13.44 -17.02 -19.02
C HIS A 216 12.85 -15.81 -19.74
N PRO A 217 12.07 -14.98 -19.03
CA PRO A 217 11.47 -13.78 -19.58
C PRO A 217 12.50 -12.72 -19.95
N SER A 218 12.31 -12.06 -21.11
CA SER A 218 12.95 -10.80 -21.47
C SER A 218 12.38 -9.63 -20.64
N ASP A 219 12.82 -8.39 -20.85
CA ASP A 219 12.22 -7.21 -20.21
C ASP A 219 10.69 -7.13 -20.48
N LEU A 220 10.25 -7.48 -21.69
CA LEU A 220 8.82 -7.58 -22.00
C LEU A 220 8.12 -8.63 -21.12
N GLY A 221 8.73 -9.80 -20.98
CA GLY A 221 8.18 -10.87 -20.14
C GLY A 221 8.24 -10.54 -18.65
N MET A 222 9.28 -9.88 -18.19
CA MET A 222 9.35 -9.39 -16.82
C MET A 222 8.23 -8.38 -16.52
N GLN A 223 7.90 -7.49 -17.47
CA GLN A 223 6.78 -6.57 -17.33
C GLN A 223 5.44 -7.33 -17.32
N GLN A 224 5.24 -8.29 -18.24
CA GLN A 224 4.02 -9.11 -18.27
C GLN A 224 3.82 -9.91 -16.97
N CYS A 225 4.89 -10.49 -16.42
CA CYS A 225 4.87 -11.09 -15.07
C CYS A 225 4.44 -10.08 -14.03
N ALA A 226 5.13 -8.93 -13.99
CA ALA A 226 4.86 -7.91 -13.00
C ALA A 226 3.40 -7.42 -13.05
N ASP A 227 2.84 -7.17 -14.23
CA ASP A 227 1.44 -6.74 -14.40
C ASP A 227 0.46 -7.79 -13.87
N SER A 228 0.74 -9.06 -14.14
CA SER A 228 -0.08 -10.19 -13.72
C SER A 228 -0.04 -10.38 -12.19
N TYR A 229 1.17 -10.39 -11.62
CA TYR A 229 1.37 -10.49 -10.19
C TYR A 229 0.80 -9.28 -9.45
N ALA A 230 1.03 -8.05 -9.93
CA ALA A 230 0.49 -6.85 -9.32
C ALA A 230 -1.03 -6.85 -9.27
N ARG A 231 -1.69 -7.32 -10.34
CA ARG A 231 -3.16 -7.48 -10.38
C ARG A 231 -3.62 -8.46 -9.31
N LYS A 232 -2.97 -9.63 -9.21
CA LYS A 232 -3.31 -10.67 -8.22
C LYS A 232 -3.04 -10.20 -6.79
N ILE A 233 -1.93 -9.50 -6.57
CA ILE A 233 -1.57 -8.93 -5.27
C ILE A 233 -2.62 -7.90 -4.83
N ARG A 234 -3.06 -7.00 -5.72
CA ARG A 234 -4.13 -6.03 -5.41
C ARG A 234 -5.44 -6.70 -5.05
N GLU A 235 -5.81 -7.77 -5.77
CA GLU A 235 -6.99 -8.58 -5.44
C GLU A 235 -6.88 -9.17 -4.03
N ILE A 236 -5.76 -9.82 -3.71
CA ILE A 236 -5.52 -10.46 -2.41
C ILE A 236 -5.51 -9.43 -1.29
N LEU A 237 -4.79 -8.33 -1.48
CA LEU A 237 -4.63 -7.29 -0.48
C LEU A 237 -5.80 -6.30 -0.46
N LYS A 238 -6.80 -6.45 -1.31
CA LYS A 238 -7.92 -5.51 -1.47
C LYS A 238 -7.45 -4.07 -1.70
N GLU A 239 -6.52 -3.89 -2.62
CA GLU A 239 -5.94 -2.59 -2.99
C GLU A 239 -6.43 -2.17 -4.37
N GLU A 240 -7.75 -2.07 -4.50
CA GLU A 240 -8.40 -1.69 -5.75
C GLU A 240 -8.00 -0.28 -6.20
N LYS A 241 -8.08 -0.05 -7.51
CA LYS A 241 -8.00 1.27 -8.13
C LYS A 241 -9.30 1.55 -8.87
N GLY A 242 -9.81 2.76 -8.74
CA GLY A 242 -10.93 3.24 -9.55
C GLY A 242 -10.45 3.96 -10.80
N GLU A 243 -11.41 4.43 -11.59
CA GLU A 243 -11.14 5.20 -12.83
C GLU A 243 -10.87 6.68 -12.54
N ALA A 244 -11.59 7.26 -11.59
CA ALA A 244 -11.39 8.65 -11.18
C ALA A 244 -10.00 8.84 -10.54
N THR A 245 -9.39 9.99 -10.78
CA THR A 245 -8.05 10.30 -10.22
C THR A 245 -8.02 10.25 -8.70
N THR A 246 -9.14 10.57 -8.04
CA THR A 246 -9.34 10.48 -6.59
C THR A 246 -9.35 9.05 -6.06
N CYS A 247 -9.62 8.06 -6.93
CA CYS A 247 -9.65 6.63 -6.61
C CYS A 247 -8.35 5.89 -6.96
N VAL A 248 -7.30 6.61 -7.37
CA VAL A 248 -5.98 6.05 -7.68
C VAL A 248 -4.99 6.40 -6.58
N PRO A 249 -4.54 5.43 -5.75
CA PRO A 249 -3.67 5.71 -4.61
C PRO A 249 -2.35 6.35 -5.07
N ARG A 250 -1.94 7.43 -4.41
CA ARG A 250 -0.73 8.19 -4.74
C ARG A 250 -0.05 8.74 -3.49
N LYS A 251 1.28 8.66 -3.43
CA LYS A 251 2.09 9.44 -2.48
C LYS A 251 1.87 10.93 -2.69
N GLN A 252 1.94 11.70 -1.63
CA GLN A 252 1.90 13.15 -1.75
C GLN A 252 3.19 13.66 -2.39
N LYS A 253 3.05 14.55 -3.39
CA LYS A 253 4.21 15.19 -4.06
C LYS A 253 4.68 16.46 -3.35
N ARG A 254 3.76 17.14 -2.64
CA ARG A 254 4.04 18.36 -1.90
C ARG A 254 4.51 18.00 -0.50
N ASP A 255 5.66 18.46 -0.13
CA ASP A 255 6.28 18.06 1.13
C ASP A 255 6.70 19.29 1.97
N PRO A 256 5.72 20.01 2.57
CA PRO A 256 6.03 21.11 3.48
C PRO A 256 6.57 20.63 4.85
N TYR A 257 6.55 19.35 5.10
CA TYR A 257 7.12 18.60 6.24
C TYR A 257 7.45 17.20 5.74
N ASP A 258 8.11 16.37 6.53
CA ASP A 258 8.40 15.00 6.14
C ASP A 258 7.15 14.12 6.23
N TRP A 259 6.40 14.06 5.12
CA TRP A 259 5.15 13.31 5.00
C TRP A 259 5.36 11.81 5.19
N LEU A 260 6.45 11.27 4.61
CA LEU A 260 6.77 9.85 4.71
C LEU A 260 7.21 9.48 6.12
N ALA A 261 8.04 10.32 6.77
CA ALA A 261 8.44 10.08 8.16
C ALA A 261 7.23 10.07 9.11
N ARG A 262 6.22 10.93 8.88
CA ARG A 262 4.98 10.90 9.65
C ARG A 262 4.20 9.61 9.43
N HIS A 263 4.12 9.12 8.19
CA HIS A 263 3.52 7.82 7.88
C HIS A 263 4.22 6.67 8.63
N GLU A 264 5.54 6.62 8.56
CA GLU A 264 6.36 5.64 9.26
C GLU A 264 6.17 5.71 10.80
N GLU A 265 6.01 6.92 11.34
CA GLU A 265 5.73 7.13 12.76
C GLU A 265 4.35 6.59 13.15
N VAL A 266 3.31 6.83 12.35
CA VAL A 266 1.98 6.22 12.54
C VAL A 266 2.07 4.70 12.59
N LEU A 267 2.79 4.08 11.64
CA LEU A 267 2.97 2.62 11.62
C LEU A 267 3.66 2.09 12.88
N LYS A 268 4.70 2.78 13.34
CA LYS A 268 5.44 2.41 14.57
C LYS A 268 4.57 2.55 15.81
N LEU A 269 3.85 3.65 15.94
CA LEU A 269 2.95 3.89 17.05
C LEU A 269 1.83 2.85 17.11
N ASN A 270 1.21 2.51 15.99
CA ASN A 270 0.14 1.51 15.91
C ASN A 270 0.60 0.10 16.33
N ARG A 271 1.88 -0.23 16.12
CA ARG A 271 2.47 -1.50 16.61
C ARG A 271 2.73 -1.49 18.11
N THR A 272 2.99 -0.32 18.68
CA THR A 272 3.29 -0.18 20.12
C THR A 272 2.02 -0.11 20.95
N VAL A 273 1.05 0.68 20.50
CA VAL A 273 -0.24 0.87 21.17
C VAL A 273 -1.34 0.90 20.10
N SER A 274 -2.23 -0.08 20.18
CA SER A 274 -3.39 -0.17 19.28
C SER A 274 -4.38 0.95 19.58
N PRO A 275 -4.75 1.80 18.60
CA PRO A 275 -5.75 2.83 18.83
C PRO A 275 -7.15 2.24 18.92
N GLU A 276 -7.96 2.76 19.83
CA GLU A 276 -9.40 2.51 19.93
C GLU A 276 -10.18 3.39 18.95
N THR A 277 -9.74 4.63 18.82
CA THR A 277 -10.32 5.63 17.91
C THR A 277 -9.27 6.15 16.93
N VAL A 278 -9.65 6.32 15.69
CA VAL A 278 -8.78 6.81 14.63
C VAL A 278 -9.42 8.02 13.94
N LEU A 279 -8.64 9.08 13.78
CA LEU A 279 -9.02 10.23 12.95
C LEU A 279 -8.16 10.24 11.68
N ILE A 280 -8.81 10.07 10.52
CA ILE A 280 -8.14 10.06 9.21
C ILE A 280 -8.48 11.35 8.47
N GLY A 281 -7.49 12.02 7.90
CA GLY A 281 -7.78 13.21 7.11
C GLY A 281 -6.58 14.02 6.67
N ASN A 282 -6.87 15.29 6.41
CA ASN A 282 -5.93 16.29 5.93
C ASN A 282 -5.36 17.17 7.06
N SER A 283 -4.94 18.41 6.72
CA SER A 283 -4.40 19.39 7.68
C SER A 283 -5.35 19.73 8.81
N ILE A 284 -6.66 19.64 8.62
CA ILE A 284 -7.65 19.93 9.66
C ILE A 284 -7.53 18.90 10.79
N ILE A 285 -7.40 17.62 10.47
CA ILE A 285 -7.13 16.58 11.48
C ILE A 285 -5.69 16.71 11.99
N HIS A 286 -4.69 16.91 11.12
CA HIS A 286 -3.28 17.01 11.48
C HIS A 286 -3.02 18.05 12.57
N TYR A 287 -3.62 19.25 12.41
CA TYR A 287 -3.39 20.37 13.32
C TYR A 287 -4.30 20.39 14.56
N TRP A 288 -5.19 19.42 14.74
CA TRP A 288 -6.04 19.37 15.91
C TRP A 288 -5.20 19.14 17.18
N ALA A 289 -4.80 17.92 17.42
CA ALA A 289 -3.84 17.47 18.44
C ALA A 289 -3.64 15.95 18.33
N GLY A 290 -3.03 15.31 19.32
CA GLY A 290 -2.86 13.84 19.38
C GLY A 290 -1.64 13.34 18.64
N GLU A 291 -1.27 12.07 18.91
CA GLU A 291 -0.08 11.43 18.37
C GLU A 291 -0.32 10.83 16.96
N PRO A 292 0.66 10.92 16.03
CA PRO A 292 1.92 11.67 16.13
C PRO A 292 1.68 13.19 16.22
N LEU A 293 2.45 13.87 17.05
CA LEU A 293 2.30 15.31 17.24
C LEU A 293 2.62 16.10 15.97
N ALA A 294 1.82 17.11 15.68
CA ALA A 294 2.15 18.12 14.67
C ALA A 294 2.95 19.26 15.28
N ASP A 295 3.79 19.93 14.46
CA ASP A 295 4.48 21.15 14.89
C ASP A 295 3.52 22.25 15.36
N LYS A 296 2.29 22.25 14.79
CA LYS A 296 1.21 23.17 15.15
C LYS A 296 0.03 22.38 15.69
N GLN A 297 -0.38 22.69 16.91
CA GLN A 297 -1.57 22.15 17.52
C GLN A 297 -2.53 23.30 17.83
N ARG A 298 -3.71 23.28 17.23
CA ARG A 298 -4.68 24.40 17.29
C ARG A 298 -5.90 24.12 18.16
N GLY A 299 -6.04 22.88 18.67
CA GLY A 299 -7.21 22.46 19.42
C GLY A 299 -6.91 21.48 20.54
N ARG A 300 -5.78 21.63 21.23
CA ARG A 300 -5.33 20.69 22.26
C ARG A 300 -6.34 20.52 23.39
N GLN A 301 -6.92 21.61 23.90
CA GLN A 301 -7.90 21.53 24.98
C GLN A 301 -9.18 20.80 24.55
N ALA A 302 -9.67 21.11 23.36
CA ALA A 302 -10.83 20.43 22.76
C ALA A 302 -10.57 18.93 22.56
N TRP A 303 -9.36 18.57 22.10
CA TRP A 303 -8.91 17.18 21.95
C TRP A 303 -8.90 16.43 23.28
N ASP A 304 -8.20 16.98 24.26
CA ASP A 304 -8.04 16.35 25.58
C ASP A 304 -9.41 16.15 26.27
N ARG A 305 -10.36 17.06 26.08
CA ARG A 305 -11.73 16.95 26.60
C ARG A 305 -12.54 15.88 25.86
N LEU A 306 -12.45 15.85 24.51
CA LEU A 306 -13.26 14.94 23.69
C LEU A 306 -12.80 13.49 23.84
N PHE A 307 -11.52 13.27 23.94
CA PHE A 307 -10.91 11.94 23.88
C PHE A 307 -10.30 11.49 25.23
N ALA A 308 -10.75 12.08 26.34
CA ALA A 308 -10.24 11.72 27.67
C ALA A 308 -10.38 10.21 27.95
N GLY A 309 -9.27 9.55 28.25
CA GLY A 309 -9.25 8.12 28.58
C GLY A 309 -9.39 7.16 27.40
N THR A 310 -9.28 7.65 26.17
CA THR A 310 -9.33 6.86 24.94
C THR A 310 -8.00 6.89 24.21
N GLU A 311 -7.54 5.76 23.72
CA GLU A 311 -6.37 5.68 22.85
C GLU A 311 -6.73 6.13 21.43
N VAL A 312 -6.29 7.33 21.07
CA VAL A 312 -6.64 7.95 19.79
C VAL A 312 -5.43 8.14 18.90
N ARG A 313 -5.53 7.75 17.64
CA ARG A 313 -4.51 8.01 16.65
C ARG A 313 -4.90 9.12 15.69
N ASN A 314 -4.06 10.17 15.63
CA ASN A 314 -4.20 11.24 14.65
C ASN A 314 -3.52 10.86 13.32
N MET A 315 -4.30 10.35 12.37
CA MET A 315 -3.87 10.08 11.00
C MET A 315 -4.28 11.23 10.06
N GLY A 316 -4.17 12.45 10.53
CA GLY A 316 -4.26 13.65 9.71
C GLY A 316 -2.93 14.01 9.10
N PHE A 317 -2.92 14.36 7.82
CA PHE A 317 -1.71 14.76 7.09
C PHE A 317 -1.97 16.07 6.34
N GLY A 318 -1.13 17.07 6.58
CA GLY A 318 -1.22 18.36 5.92
C GLY A 318 -1.20 18.20 4.40
N TRP A 319 -2.06 18.94 3.70
CA TRP A 319 -2.19 18.93 2.24
C TRP A 319 -2.73 17.64 1.61
N ASP A 320 -3.05 16.59 2.38
CA ASP A 320 -3.56 15.35 1.80
C ASP A 320 -4.85 15.60 1.01
N LYS A 321 -4.86 14.97 -0.16
CA LYS A 321 -6.01 14.74 -1.02
C LYS A 321 -6.55 13.32 -0.80
N ILE A 322 -7.70 13.03 -1.35
CA ILE A 322 -8.39 11.73 -1.24
C ILE A 322 -7.45 10.58 -1.64
N GLU A 323 -6.78 10.70 -2.78
CA GLU A 323 -5.83 9.72 -3.30
C GLU A 323 -4.60 9.49 -2.39
N ASN A 324 -4.22 10.48 -1.58
CA ASN A 324 -3.14 10.33 -0.61
C ASN A 324 -3.58 9.53 0.62
N VAL A 325 -4.79 9.78 1.13
CA VAL A 325 -5.39 8.98 2.19
C VAL A 325 -5.55 7.53 1.75
N LEU A 326 -6.03 7.29 0.53
CA LEU A 326 -6.16 5.95 -0.03
C LEU A 326 -4.81 5.22 -0.06
N TRP A 327 -3.74 5.90 -0.48
CA TRP A 327 -2.40 5.35 -0.46
C TRP A 327 -1.99 4.92 0.95
N ARG A 328 -2.16 5.76 1.96
CA ARG A 328 -1.78 5.47 3.35
C ARG A 328 -2.55 4.29 3.94
N ILE A 329 -3.83 4.16 3.62
CA ILE A 329 -4.65 3.01 4.02
C ILE A 329 -4.08 1.72 3.42
N TYR A 330 -3.73 1.72 2.13
CA TYR A 330 -3.14 0.55 1.47
C TYR A 330 -1.73 0.23 1.98
N HIS A 331 -1.04 1.19 2.56
CA HIS A 331 0.31 1.04 3.12
C HIS A 331 0.33 0.82 4.64
N GLY A 332 -0.78 0.34 5.21
CA GLY A 332 -0.79 -0.30 6.53
C GLY A 332 -1.23 0.56 7.69
N GLU A 333 -1.67 1.82 7.50
CA GLU A 333 -2.11 2.66 8.62
C GLU A 333 -3.31 2.08 9.38
N LEU A 334 -4.14 1.26 8.72
CA LEU A 334 -5.29 0.59 9.34
C LEU A 334 -5.09 -0.91 9.60
N ASP A 335 -3.86 -1.41 9.51
CA ASP A 335 -3.57 -2.83 9.65
C ASP A 335 -3.05 -3.17 11.06
N GLY A 336 -3.32 -4.40 11.52
CA GLY A 336 -2.69 -4.97 12.71
C GLY A 336 -3.38 -4.66 14.04
N TYR A 337 -4.48 -3.92 14.05
CA TYR A 337 -5.30 -3.63 15.23
C TYR A 337 -6.79 -3.61 14.87
N LYS A 338 -7.65 -3.40 15.87
CA LYS A 338 -9.10 -3.24 15.68
C LYS A 338 -9.53 -1.95 16.36
N ALA A 339 -9.94 -0.98 15.55
CA ALA A 339 -10.54 0.26 16.05
C ALA A 339 -12.03 0.04 16.40
N THR A 340 -12.54 0.81 17.34
CA THR A 340 -13.97 0.92 17.66
C THR A 340 -14.64 1.96 16.77
N ASP A 341 -14.02 3.14 16.67
CA ASP A 341 -14.55 4.26 15.90
C ASP A 341 -13.47 4.83 14.95
N ILE A 342 -13.88 5.16 13.74
CA ILE A 342 -13.06 5.83 12.73
C ILE A 342 -13.78 7.07 12.23
N PHE A 343 -13.17 8.24 12.38
CA PHE A 343 -13.65 9.51 11.86
C PHE A 343 -12.80 9.91 10.65
N MET A 344 -13.44 10.15 9.51
CA MET A 344 -12.78 10.49 8.26
C MET A 344 -13.20 11.87 7.78
N LEU A 345 -12.25 12.79 7.62
CA LEU A 345 -12.45 14.15 7.10
C LEU A 345 -11.45 14.45 5.98
N ILE A 346 -11.91 14.40 4.74
CA ILE A 346 -11.07 14.59 3.55
C ILE A 346 -11.87 15.26 2.42
N GLY A 347 -11.19 15.80 1.40
CA GLY A 347 -11.79 16.32 0.16
C GLY A 347 -11.55 17.80 -0.08
N THR A 348 -11.32 18.63 0.96
CA THR A 348 -11.14 20.09 0.77
C THR A 348 -9.97 20.44 -0.16
N ASN A 349 -8.91 19.65 -0.18
CA ASN A 349 -7.75 19.87 -1.04
C ASN A 349 -7.98 19.42 -2.49
N ASN A 350 -9.01 18.63 -2.75
CA ASN A 350 -9.44 18.22 -4.09
C ASN A 350 -10.29 19.25 -4.80
N LEU A 351 -10.89 20.21 -4.08
CA LEU A 351 -11.80 21.24 -4.65
C LEU A 351 -11.19 22.04 -5.82
N GLN A 352 -9.86 22.16 -5.86
CA GLN A 352 -9.14 22.90 -6.92
C GLN A 352 -8.82 22.03 -8.14
N PHE A 353 -8.90 20.70 -8.02
CA PHE A 353 -8.34 19.76 -9.01
C PHE A 353 -9.37 18.81 -9.58
N ASN A 354 -10.47 18.60 -8.86
CA ASN A 354 -11.47 17.59 -9.20
C ASN A 354 -12.86 18.17 -9.29
N THR A 355 -13.72 17.52 -10.06
CA THR A 355 -15.15 17.78 -10.09
C THR A 355 -15.81 17.30 -8.80
N ASP A 356 -16.99 17.81 -8.50
CA ASP A 356 -17.73 17.42 -7.30
C ASP A 356 -18.09 15.93 -7.30
N SER A 357 -18.42 15.39 -8.49
CA SER A 357 -18.68 13.96 -8.67
C SER A 357 -17.46 13.11 -8.34
N GLU A 358 -16.26 13.46 -8.84
CA GLU A 358 -15.01 12.74 -8.53
C GLU A 358 -14.66 12.83 -7.05
N ILE A 359 -14.98 13.96 -6.38
CA ILE A 359 -14.73 14.11 -4.94
C ILE A 359 -15.65 13.19 -4.14
N VAL A 360 -16.94 13.15 -4.46
CA VAL A 360 -17.90 12.24 -3.80
C VAL A 360 -17.51 10.79 -4.04
N GLU A 361 -17.25 10.40 -5.30
CA GLU A 361 -16.81 9.05 -5.66
C GLU A 361 -15.56 8.66 -4.89
N GLY A 362 -14.55 9.53 -4.83
CA GLY A 362 -13.31 9.27 -4.12
C GLY A 362 -13.48 9.11 -2.61
N ILE A 363 -14.33 9.93 -1.97
CA ILE A 363 -14.62 9.79 -0.53
C ILE A 363 -15.30 8.45 -0.25
N LEU A 364 -16.27 8.05 -1.09
CA LEU A 364 -16.94 6.74 -0.98
C LEU A 364 -15.96 5.59 -1.20
N PHE A 365 -15.03 5.74 -2.16
CA PHE A 365 -14.02 4.75 -2.43
C PHE A 365 -13.06 4.56 -1.24
N VAL A 366 -12.64 5.65 -0.62
CA VAL A 366 -11.83 5.60 0.62
C VAL A 366 -12.64 4.99 1.76
N ALA A 367 -13.92 5.34 1.91
CA ALA A 367 -14.80 4.74 2.93
C ALA A 367 -14.89 3.21 2.76
N LYS A 368 -15.00 2.72 1.52
CA LYS A 368 -14.94 1.28 1.21
C LYS A 368 -13.61 0.68 1.64
N ALA A 369 -12.49 1.30 1.31
CA ALA A 369 -11.16 0.82 1.69
C ALA A 369 -10.97 0.77 3.22
N VAL A 370 -11.48 1.77 3.96
CA VAL A 370 -11.52 1.76 5.43
C VAL A 370 -12.31 0.56 5.95
N ARG A 371 -13.49 0.31 5.38
CA ARG A 371 -14.34 -0.81 5.76
C ARG A 371 -13.70 -2.18 5.56
N GLU A 372 -12.95 -2.33 4.48
CA GLU A 372 -12.23 -3.57 4.18
C GLU A 372 -11.11 -3.86 5.17
N ARG A 373 -10.45 -2.80 5.71
CA ARG A 373 -9.40 -2.93 6.72
C ARG A 373 -9.96 -3.06 8.14
N GLN A 374 -11.05 -2.37 8.43
CA GLN A 374 -11.64 -2.25 9.77
C GLN A 374 -13.15 -2.58 9.74
N PRO A 375 -13.53 -3.84 9.42
CA PRO A 375 -14.93 -4.22 9.19
C PRO A 375 -15.81 -4.09 10.43
N SER A 376 -15.24 -4.09 11.63
CA SER A 376 -15.97 -4.01 12.90
C SER A 376 -16.08 -2.59 13.46
N ALA A 377 -15.30 -1.63 12.94
CA ALA A 377 -15.32 -0.26 13.43
C ALA A 377 -16.57 0.48 12.99
N LYS A 378 -17.05 1.43 13.77
CA LYS A 378 -18.05 2.40 13.31
C LYS A 378 -17.34 3.45 12.46
N LEU A 379 -17.76 3.62 11.22
CA LEU A 379 -17.20 4.63 10.30
C LEU A 379 -18.08 5.87 10.28
N HIS A 380 -17.48 6.99 10.65
CA HIS A 380 -18.09 8.33 10.65
C HIS A 380 -17.39 9.16 9.58
N VAL A 381 -18.12 9.47 8.49
CA VAL A 381 -17.63 10.34 7.42
C VAL A 381 -18.09 11.77 7.72
N ILE A 382 -17.14 12.60 8.11
CA ILE A 382 -17.40 14.02 8.37
C ILE A 382 -17.47 14.75 7.03
N GLY A 383 -18.55 15.48 6.80
CA GLY A 383 -18.70 16.35 5.65
C GLY A 383 -17.53 17.33 5.52
N ILE A 384 -17.19 17.73 4.30
CA ILE A 384 -16.12 18.73 4.08
C ILE A 384 -16.52 19.99 4.85
N LEU A 385 -15.62 20.48 5.72
CA LEU A 385 -15.88 21.68 6.53
C LEU A 385 -16.05 22.92 5.61
N PRO A 386 -16.90 23.88 6.01
CA PRO A 386 -17.10 25.08 5.25
C PRO A 386 -15.78 25.86 5.11
N ARG A 387 -15.57 26.45 3.93
CA ARG A 387 -14.36 27.19 3.57
C ARG A 387 -14.73 28.52 2.96
N LYS A 388 -14.04 29.59 3.34
CA LYS A 388 -14.27 30.95 2.85
C LYS A 388 -14.32 30.99 1.33
N GLY A 389 -15.43 31.50 0.78
CA GLY A 389 -15.67 31.63 -0.65
C GLY A 389 -16.02 30.32 -1.38
N GLN A 390 -16.19 29.20 -0.67
CA GLN A 390 -16.61 27.90 -1.21
C GLN A 390 -17.84 27.32 -0.49
N GLU A 391 -18.47 28.10 0.38
CA GLU A 391 -19.49 27.62 1.30
C GLU A 391 -20.66 26.93 0.58
N GLN A 392 -21.16 27.54 -0.51
CA GLN A 392 -22.30 26.98 -1.25
C GLN A 392 -21.91 25.67 -1.96
N ARG A 393 -20.75 25.66 -2.66
CA ARG A 393 -20.26 24.45 -3.34
C ARG A 393 -20.08 23.29 -2.35
N ILE A 394 -19.47 23.57 -1.19
CA ILE A 394 -19.24 22.55 -0.15
C ILE A 394 -20.58 22.05 0.40
N LYS A 395 -21.56 22.93 0.62
CA LYS A 395 -22.89 22.54 1.05
C LYS A 395 -23.55 21.58 0.07
N ASP A 396 -23.53 21.90 -1.23
CA ASP A 396 -24.14 21.09 -2.28
C ASP A 396 -23.44 19.72 -2.38
N LEU A 397 -22.10 19.71 -2.30
CA LEU A 397 -21.28 18.50 -2.29
C LEU A 397 -21.60 17.62 -1.07
N ASN A 398 -21.71 18.20 0.13
CA ASN A 398 -22.04 17.46 1.34
C ASN A 398 -23.47 16.87 1.29
N VAL A 399 -24.43 17.54 0.65
CA VAL A 399 -25.78 16.99 0.41
C VAL A 399 -25.71 15.73 -0.45
N GLU A 400 -24.95 15.76 -1.54
CA GLU A 400 -24.81 14.58 -2.41
C GLU A 400 -24.02 13.47 -1.70
N LEU A 401 -22.94 13.80 -0.98
CA LEU A 401 -22.18 12.85 -0.18
C LEU A 401 -23.06 12.16 0.86
N GLN A 402 -23.86 12.90 1.61
CA GLN A 402 -24.79 12.35 2.59
C GLN A 402 -25.81 11.40 1.94
N LYS A 403 -26.35 11.78 0.78
CA LYS A 403 -27.30 10.94 0.03
C LYS A 403 -26.67 9.62 -0.38
N GLU A 404 -25.43 9.64 -0.89
CA GLU A 404 -24.72 8.43 -1.31
C GLU A 404 -24.33 7.56 -0.12
N LEU A 405 -23.85 8.15 0.98
CA LEU A 405 -23.50 7.43 2.21
C LEU A 405 -24.68 6.67 2.83
N LYS A 406 -25.94 7.16 2.67
CA LYS A 406 -27.14 6.42 3.11
C LYS A 406 -27.31 5.04 2.46
N LYS A 407 -26.58 4.77 1.37
CA LYS A 407 -26.57 3.45 0.71
C LYS A 407 -25.53 2.51 1.30
N THR A 408 -24.76 2.98 2.28
CA THR A 408 -23.67 2.26 2.96
C THR A 408 -23.99 2.15 4.46
N ASP A 409 -23.10 1.52 5.20
CA ASP A 409 -23.16 1.43 6.66
C ASP A 409 -22.34 2.52 7.39
N ALA A 410 -21.83 3.52 6.64
CA ALA A 410 -21.09 4.65 7.21
C ALA A 410 -22.04 5.78 7.62
N ALA A 411 -21.82 6.33 8.81
CA ALA A 411 -22.59 7.50 9.28
C ALA A 411 -22.02 8.78 8.67
N PHE A 412 -22.92 9.68 8.23
CA PHE A 412 -22.55 11.04 7.82
C PHE A 412 -22.62 11.97 9.03
N VAL A 413 -21.56 12.77 9.25
CA VAL A 413 -21.48 13.75 10.33
C VAL A 413 -21.42 15.15 9.73
N ASP A 414 -22.43 16.00 9.99
CA ASP A 414 -22.46 17.38 9.53
C ASP A 414 -22.05 18.37 10.63
N LEU A 415 -20.85 18.90 10.51
CA LEU A 415 -20.33 19.93 11.40
C LEU A 415 -20.58 21.36 10.88
N THR A 416 -21.14 21.51 9.67
CA THR A 416 -21.38 22.82 9.05
C THR A 416 -22.20 23.76 9.91
N PRO A 417 -23.35 23.34 10.54
CA PRO A 417 -24.18 24.24 11.33
C PRO A 417 -23.44 24.90 12.50
N HIS A 418 -22.40 24.28 13.02
CA HIS A 418 -21.64 24.78 14.17
C HIS A 418 -20.54 25.77 13.78
N LEU A 419 -20.25 25.91 12.47
CA LEU A 419 -19.10 26.68 11.97
C LEU A 419 -19.51 27.83 11.03
N VAL A 420 -20.81 27.97 10.73
CA VAL A 420 -21.34 29.04 9.88
C VAL A 420 -22.28 29.96 10.64
N LYS A 421 -22.44 31.19 10.15
CA LYS A 421 -23.43 32.16 10.60
C LYS A 421 -24.79 31.90 9.95
N ALA A 422 -25.82 32.62 10.40
CA ALA A 422 -27.16 32.50 9.87
C ALA A 422 -27.30 32.81 8.37
N ASP A 423 -26.36 33.56 7.79
CA ASP A 423 -26.29 33.85 6.37
C ASP A 423 -25.58 32.74 5.53
N GLY A 424 -25.19 31.65 6.19
CA GLY A 424 -24.51 30.51 5.55
C GLY A 424 -23.02 30.72 5.29
N LYS A 425 -22.45 31.86 5.68
CA LYS A 425 -21.00 32.12 5.59
C LYS A 425 -20.28 31.59 6.80
N ILE A 426 -18.99 31.23 6.62
CA ILE A 426 -18.17 30.82 7.75
C ILE A 426 -18.17 31.89 8.85
N ASP A 427 -18.13 31.46 10.09
CA ASP A 427 -17.79 32.36 11.18
C ASP A 427 -16.26 32.50 11.27
N GLU A 428 -15.74 33.55 10.60
CA GLU A 428 -14.29 33.79 10.50
C GLU A 428 -13.59 33.84 11.88
N SER A 429 -14.32 34.09 12.97
CA SER A 429 -13.75 34.07 14.31
C SER A 429 -13.33 32.66 14.78
N MET A 430 -13.81 31.61 14.12
CA MET A 430 -13.50 30.21 14.40
C MET A 430 -12.40 29.64 13.49
N PHE A 431 -11.88 30.45 12.56
CA PHE A 431 -10.87 30.00 11.59
C PHE A 431 -9.62 30.87 11.63
N SER A 432 -8.47 30.28 11.35
CA SER A 432 -7.18 30.99 11.29
C SER A 432 -6.97 31.71 9.96
N ASP A 433 -7.49 31.14 8.87
CA ASP A 433 -7.21 31.55 7.50
C ASP A 433 -8.39 31.32 6.54
N GLY A 434 -9.59 31.13 7.09
CA GLY A 434 -10.79 30.83 6.32
C GLY A 434 -10.92 29.37 5.86
N LEU A 435 -10.00 28.49 6.28
CA LEU A 435 -10.00 27.05 6.01
C LEU A 435 -9.78 26.24 7.29
N HIS A 436 -8.73 26.57 8.05
CA HIS A 436 -8.34 25.79 9.21
C HIS A 436 -9.01 26.33 10.48
N PRO A 437 -9.74 25.48 11.22
CA PRO A 437 -10.26 25.88 12.53
C PRO A 437 -9.13 26.38 13.45
N ASN A 438 -9.41 27.41 14.22
CA ASN A 438 -8.58 27.83 15.33
C ASN A 438 -9.09 27.15 16.63
N GLU A 439 -8.56 27.52 17.77
CA GLU A 439 -8.93 26.95 19.07
C GLU A 439 -10.46 26.99 19.30
N LYS A 440 -11.12 28.12 19.02
CA LYS A 440 -12.57 28.24 19.13
C LYS A 440 -13.34 27.32 18.18
N GLY A 441 -12.82 27.16 16.94
CA GLY A 441 -13.41 26.27 15.96
C GLY A 441 -13.33 24.81 16.40
N TYR A 442 -12.19 24.36 16.92
CA TYR A 442 -12.07 23.02 17.46
C TYR A 442 -12.90 22.79 18.74
N GLU A 443 -13.05 23.82 19.59
CA GLU A 443 -13.96 23.74 20.73
C GLU A 443 -15.41 23.51 20.29
N LYS A 444 -15.88 24.22 19.24
CA LYS A 444 -17.21 24.02 18.68
C LYS A 444 -17.38 22.64 18.06
N ILE A 445 -16.40 22.14 17.39
CA ILE A 445 -16.40 20.76 16.84
C ILE A 445 -16.50 19.75 18.00
N ALA A 446 -15.72 19.90 19.06
CA ALA A 446 -15.79 19.01 20.22
C ALA A 446 -17.12 19.08 20.95
N GLU A 447 -17.71 20.28 21.11
CA GLU A 447 -19.06 20.47 21.66
C GLU A 447 -20.11 19.69 20.86
N ALA A 448 -20.08 19.79 19.53
CA ALA A 448 -20.99 19.10 18.63
C ALA A 448 -20.93 17.57 18.77
N PHE A 449 -19.72 17.02 18.91
CA PHE A 449 -19.55 15.58 19.17
C PHE A 449 -20.05 15.17 20.55
N LEU A 450 -19.77 15.96 21.60
CA LEU A 450 -20.18 15.65 22.97
C LEU A 450 -21.70 15.76 23.19
N SER A 451 -22.37 16.68 22.47
CA SER A 451 -23.84 16.82 22.53
C SER A 451 -24.57 15.69 21.78
N GLY A 452 -23.91 14.98 20.88
CA GLY A 452 -24.52 13.99 20.00
C GLY A 452 -25.39 14.59 18.88
N GLU A 453 -25.35 15.91 18.67
CA GLU A 453 -26.16 16.61 17.66
C GLU A 453 -25.71 16.29 16.22
N CYS A 454 -24.53 15.69 16.04
CA CYS A 454 -23.94 15.42 14.75
C CYS A 454 -23.71 13.91 14.46
N LEU A 455 -24.18 13.01 15.33
CA LEU A 455 -24.05 11.54 15.20
C LEU A 455 -25.36 10.89 14.75
#